data_2fd264d7adf47b727a196324a2403e2b
#
_entry.id   2fd264d7adf47b727a196324a2403e2b
#
_cell.length_a   1.000
_cell.length_b   1.000
_cell.length_c   1.000
_cell.angle_alpha   90.00
_cell.angle_beta   90.00
_cell.angle_gamma   90.00
#
_symmetry.space_group_name_H-M   'P 1'
#
loop_
_entity.id
_entity.type
_entity.pdbx_description
1 polymer ?
#
loop_
_entity_poly.entity_id
_entity_poly.type
_entity_poly.pdbx_seq_one_letter_code
_entity_poly.pdbx_strand_id
1 'polypeptide(L)'
;MSKRIYLILFIALISVSSTAVVIRYVELVPALTLAFWRMLSASLFLWCYSIKKPQRLISLNNRSRILFAGFFLGMHFALFFVGVRSTSVASATLLANTGPIFTSLLSRLSGQKVSKSVVLGLFISVFGIIIVQWSGYGAQGNNYWGNVFSLLSGFCIAMTYMFASKIRKDTENILYGRSVFFVAAVTILLVTILSGGSIFSFQNSDIVWFIFLGIVPSILGHNMLNYCIKYLSPTAVASIPLGEPIIASAFCYFLFFETVPVSALIGAPFVFCGIIMTVRNSMVD
;
A
#
# COMPACT_ATOMS: atom_id res chain seq x y z
N MET A 1 7.58 -22.04 -5.24
CA MET A 1 6.84 -21.18 -4.27
C MET A 1 5.65 -21.94 -3.74
N SER A 2 5.40 -21.90 -2.43
CA SER A 2 4.23 -22.56 -1.84
C SER A 2 2.93 -21.93 -2.38
N LYS A 3 1.91 -22.74 -2.74
CA LYS A 3 0.57 -22.27 -3.12
C LYS A 3 -0.01 -21.28 -2.11
N ARG A 4 0.39 -21.43 -0.84
CA ARG A 4 0.00 -20.55 0.28
C ARG A 4 0.44 -19.10 0.05
N ILE A 5 1.65 -18.83 -0.45
CA ILE A 5 2.15 -17.46 -0.68
C ILE A 5 1.32 -16.77 -1.77
N TYR A 6 1.01 -17.47 -2.87
CA TYR A 6 0.15 -16.90 -3.92
C TYR A 6 -1.25 -16.55 -3.40
N LEU A 7 -1.84 -17.45 -2.59
CA LEU A 7 -3.14 -17.18 -1.97
C LEU A 7 -3.09 -15.96 -1.05
N ILE A 8 -2.04 -15.82 -0.24
CA ILE A 8 -1.86 -14.66 0.65
C ILE A 8 -1.73 -13.37 -0.18
N LEU A 9 -0.94 -13.38 -1.26
CA LEU A 9 -0.78 -12.22 -2.14
C LEU A 9 -2.11 -11.84 -2.83
N PHE A 10 -2.89 -12.83 -3.25
CA PHE A 10 -4.21 -12.62 -3.86
C PHE A 10 -5.20 -12.00 -2.87
N ILE A 11 -5.29 -12.55 -1.65
CA ILE A 11 -6.11 -11.97 -0.57
C ILE A 11 -5.64 -10.54 -0.24
N ALA A 12 -4.33 -10.33 -0.15
CA ALA A 12 -3.77 -9.03 0.11
C ALA A 12 -4.14 -8.01 -0.98
N LEU A 13 -4.03 -8.39 -2.26
CA LEU A 13 -4.42 -7.53 -3.38
C LEU A 13 -5.89 -7.11 -3.31
N ILE A 14 -6.80 -8.07 -3.14
CA ILE A 14 -8.24 -7.78 -2.99
C ILE A 14 -8.47 -6.83 -1.81
N SER A 15 -7.81 -7.10 -0.68
CA SER A 15 -7.98 -6.31 0.54
C SER A 15 -7.48 -4.87 0.39
N VAL A 16 -6.29 -4.64 -0.18
CA VAL A 16 -5.78 -3.27 -0.38
C VAL A 16 -6.61 -2.49 -1.38
N SER A 17 -7.14 -3.17 -2.41
CA SER A 17 -7.99 -2.57 -3.45
C SER A 17 -9.31 -1.98 -2.91
N SER A 18 -9.78 -2.44 -1.74
CA SER A 18 -10.96 -1.88 -1.08
C SER A 18 -10.75 -0.46 -0.54
N THR A 19 -9.50 -0.02 -0.40
CA THR A 19 -9.16 1.32 0.13
C THR A 19 -9.75 2.44 -0.73
N ALA A 20 -9.58 2.37 -2.06
CA ALA A 20 -10.07 3.39 -2.99
C ALA A 20 -11.60 3.54 -2.93
N VAL A 21 -12.31 2.43 -2.76
CA VAL A 21 -13.78 2.40 -2.63
C VAL A 21 -14.21 3.14 -1.36
N VAL A 22 -13.57 2.88 -0.22
CA VAL A 22 -13.91 3.55 1.05
C VAL A 22 -13.56 5.03 1.03
N ILE A 23 -12.40 5.41 0.49
CA ILE A 23 -12.02 6.84 0.36
C ILE A 23 -13.07 7.62 -0.44
N ARG A 24 -13.64 6.99 -1.47
CA ARG A 24 -14.71 7.57 -2.27
C ARG A 24 -16.03 7.64 -1.52
N TYR A 25 -16.36 6.61 -0.73
CA TYR A 25 -17.62 6.55 0.01
C TYR A 25 -17.66 7.51 1.21
N VAL A 26 -16.51 7.71 1.88
CA VAL A 26 -16.40 8.54 3.11
C VAL A 26 -15.79 9.92 2.76
N GLU A 27 -16.46 10.67 1.87
CA GLU A 27 -15.92 11.94 1.34
C GLU A 27 -15.85 13.07 2.40
N LEU A 28 -16.74 13.09 3.37
CA LEU A 28 -16.82 14.14 4.37
C LEU A 28 -15.72 14.09 5.43
N VAL A 29 -15.10 12.93 5.63
CA VAL A 29 -13.98 12.78 6.59
C VAL A 29 -12.70 13.30 5.94
N PRO A 30 -11.94 14.20 6.59
CA PRO A 30 -10.67 14.68 6.07
C PRO A 30 -9.69 13.52 5.79
N ALA A 31 -8.90 13.65 4.73
CA ALA A 31 -7.98 12.62 4.26
C ALA A 31 -7.02 12.12 5.36
N LEU A 32 -6.41 13.03 6.10
CA LEU A 32 -5.46 12.69 7.18
C LEU A 32 -6.16 12.05 8.37
N THR A 33 -7.39 12.47 8.70
CA THR A 33 -8.21 11.83 9.75
C THR A 33 -8.48 10.38 9.42
N LEU A 34 -8.91 10.10 8.18
CA LEU A 34 -9.18 8.74 7.71
C LEU A 34 -7.91 7.87 7.72
N ALA A 35 -6.79 8.42 7.27
CA ALA A 35 -5.49 7.73 7.28
C ALA A 35 -5.00 7.43 8.71
N PHE A 36 -5.15 8.38 9.64
CA PHE A 36 -4.78 8.22 11.05
C PHE A 36 -5.55 7.06 11.70
N TRP A 37 -6.88 7.12 11.66
CA TRP A 37 -7.72 6.11 12.29
C TRP A 37 -7.55 4.73 11.66
N ARG A 38 -7.31 4.65 10.36
CA ARG A 38 -6.94 3.41 9.68
C ARG A 38 -5.70 2.76 10.31
N MET A 39 -4.63 3.53 10.49
CA MET A 39 -3.37 3.00 11.04
C MET A 39 -3.49 2.68 12.52
N LEU A 40 -4.16 3.55 13.28
CA LEU A 40 -4.37 3.31 14.71
C LEU A 40 -5.21 2.06 14.95
N SER A 41 -6.33 1.90 14.25
CA SER A 41 -7.20 0.72 14.35
C SER A 41 -6.42 -0.56 14.03
N ALA A 42 -5.66 -0.58 12.93
CA ALA A 42 -4.83 -1.74 12.57
C ALA A 42 -3.82 -2.09 13.66
N SER A 43 -3.16 -1.09 14.23
CA SER A 43 -2.21 -1.29 15.33
C SER A 43 -2.91 -1.87 16.56
N LEU A 44 -4.02 -1.26 17.00
CA LEU A 44 -4.77 -1.70 18.18
C LEU A 44 -5.27 -3.14 18.04
N PHE A 45 -5.85 -3.51 16.88
CA PHE A 45 -6.28 -4.89 16.64
C PHE A 45 -5.13 -5.89 16.72
N LEU A 46 -3.96 -5.59 16.14
CA LEU A 46 -2.80 -6.45 16.24
C LEU A 46 -2.23 -6.50 17.67
N TRP A 47 -2.31 -5.41 18.43
CA TRP A 47 -1.96 -5.39 19.85
C TRP A 47 -2.90 -6.31 20.64
N CYS A 48 -4.20 -6.13 20.54
CA CYS A 48 -5.19 -6.96 21.23
C CYS A 48 -5.02 -8.45 20.88
N TYR A 49 -4.81 -8.78 19.60
CA TYR A 49 -4.57 -10.15 19.18
C TYR A 49 -3.29 -10.76 19.75
N SER A 50 -2.28 -9.93 20.02
CA SER A 50 -0.97 -10.39 20.45
C SER A 50 -0.75 -10.39 21.96
N ILE A 51 -1.65 -9.81 22.76
CA ILE A 51 -1.50 -9.69 24.24
C ILE A 51 -1.22 -11.04 24.90
N LYS A 52 -1.95 -12.09 24.49
CA LYS A 52 -1.85 -13.42 25.11
C LYS A 52 -0.80 -14.34 24.44
N LYS A 53 -0.06 -13.85 23.46
CA LYS A 53 0.92 -14.65 22.72
C LYS A 53 2.34 -14.33 23.19
N PRO A 54 3.17 -15.37 23.45
CA PRO A 54 4.58 -15.13 23.72
C PRO A 54 5.22 -14.46 22.52
N GLN A 55 5.90 -13.34 22.74
CA GLN A 55 6.53 -12.57 21.70
C GLN A 55 8.01 -12.39 21.97
N ARG A 56 8.84 -12.61 20.96
CA ARG A 56 10.26 -12.30 21.06
C ARG A 56 10.46 -10.79 21.13
N LEU A 57 11.41 -10.34 21.91
CA LEU A 57 11.77 -8.93 21.97
C LEU A 57 12.32 -8.46 20.61
N ILE A 58 11.96 -7.24 20.23
CA ILE A 58 12.52 -6.59 19.04
C ILE A 58 14.00 -6.29 19.32
N SER A 59 14.90 -6.75 18.45
CA SER A 59 16.33 -6.45 18.54
C SER A 59 16.59 -4.94 18.50
N LEU A 60 17.63 -4.46 19.16
CA LEU A 60 17.96 -3.03 19.22
C LEU A 60 18.12 -2.43 17.81
N ASN A 61 18.78 -3.17 16.90
CA ASN A 61 18.94 -2.74 15.51
C ASN A 61 17.59 -2.60 14.77
N ASN A 62 16.60 -3.40 15.10
CA ASN A 62 15.31 -3.34 14.44
C ASN A 62 14.39 -2.28 15.03
N ARG A 63 14.63 -1.80 16.27
CA ARG A 63 13.82 -0.71 16.84
C ARG A 63 13.92 0.56 16.02
N SER A 64 15.14 1.02 15.68
CA SER A 64 15.35 2.18 14.82
C SER A 64 14.80 1.96 13.40
N ARG A 65 15.01 0.77 12.83
CA ARG A 65 14.47 0.42 11.52
C ARG A 65 12.93 0.44 11.48
N ILE A 66 12.26 0.02 12.57
CA ILE A 66 10.80 0.06 12.71
C ILE A 66 10.32 1.52 12.76
N LEU A 67 11.03 2.41 13.47
CA LEU A 67 10.71 3.83 13.48
C LEU A 67 10.76 4.42 12.06
N PHE A 68 11.83 4.14 11.31
CA PHE A 68 11.92 4.60 9.91
C PHE A 68 10.85 3.95 9.02
N ALA A 69 10.61 2.64 9.13
CA ALA A 69 9.58 1.95 8.36
C ALA A 69 8.18 2.53 8.64
N GLY A 70 7.87 2.78 9.91
CA GLY A 70 6.60 3.37 10.32
C GLY A 70 6.46 4.83 9.91
N PHE A 71 7.53 5.62 10.01
CA PHE A 71 7.56 6.99 9.50
C PHE A 71 7.26 7.03 8.00
N PHE A 72 7.98 6.24 7.19
CA PHE A 72 7.73 6.18 5.75
C PHE A 72 6.34 5.63 5.41
N LEU A 73 5.83 4.67 6.17
CA LEU A 73 4.46 4.17 5.99
C LEU A 73 3.43 5.26 6.32
N GLY A 74 3.64 6.01 7.40
CA GLY A 74 2.77 7.13 7.76
C GLY A 74 2.79 8.24 6.70
N MET A 75 3.97 8.60 6.21
CA MET A 75 4.12 9.56 5.11
C MET A 75 3.49 9.04 3.82
N HIS A 76 3.65 7.75 3.49
CA HIS A 76 2.97 7.14 2.36
C HIS A 76 1.47 7.36 2.42
N PHE A 77 0.81 7.01 3.52
CA PHE A 77 -0.64 7.16 3.63
C PHE A 77 -1.07 8.63 3.70
N ALA A 78 -0.36 9.49 4.42
CA ALA A 78 -0.65 10.92 4.45
C ALA A 78 -0.60 11.53 3.03
N LEU A 79 0.48 11.30 2.31
CA LEU A 79 0.67 11.81 0.95
C LEU A 79 -0.28 11.19 -0.06
N PHE A 80 -0.56 9.88 0.05
CA PHE A 80 -1.50 9.19 -0.84
C PHE A 80 -2.93 9.71 -0.68
N PHE A 81 -3.42 9.79 0.55
CA PHE A 81 -4.80 10.24 0.81
C PHE A 81 -5.00 11.71 0.42
N VAL A 82 -4.01 12.58 0.71
CA VAL A 82 -4.02 13.98 0.24
C VAL A 82 -3.93 14.02 -1.28
N GLY A 83 -3.08 13.22 -1.90
CA GLY A 83 -2.94 13.12 -3.35
C GLY A 83 -4.25 12.74 -4.03
N VAL A 84 -4.91 11.67 -3.57
CA VAL A 84 -6.21 11.21 -4.12
C VAL A 84 -7.30 12.29 -4.01
N ARG A 85 -7.26 13.12 -2.97
CA ARG A 85 -8.20 14.24 -2.78
C ARG A 85 -7.85 15.49 -3.59
N SER A 86 -6.60 15.61 -4.03
CA SER A 86 -6.08 16.82 -4.70
C SER A 86 -5.97 16.69 -6.22
N THR A 87 -5.90 15.46 -6.76
CA THR A 87 -5.82 15.21 -8.22
C THR A 87 -6.79 14.12 -8.64
N SER A 88 -6.81 13.74 -9.92
CA SER A 88 -7.65 12.62 -10.35
C SER A 88 -7.21 11.32 -9.67
N VAL A 89 -8.17 10.48 -9.28
CA VAL A 89 -7.90 9.18 -8.66
C VAL A 89 -6.99 8.33 -9.54
N ALA A 90 -7.17 8.40 -10.86
CA ALA A 90 -6.34 7.71 -11.84
C ALA A 90 -4.88 8.16 -11.77
N SER A 91 -4.63 9.48 -11.79
CA SER A 91 -3.27 10.02 -11.68
C SER A 91 -2.64 9.71 -10.32
N ALA A 92 -3.39 9.89 -9.23
CA ALA A 92 -2.91 9.61 -7.88
C ALA A 92 -2.50 8.15 -7.71
N THR A 93 -3.35 7.21 -8.12
CA THR A 93 -3.06 5.77 -7.99
C THR A 93 -1.94 5.32 -8.92
N LEU A 94 -1.88 5.84 -10.17
CA LEU A 94 -0.76 5.56 -11.07
C LEU A 94 0.58 5.97 -10.46
N LEU A 95 0.66 7.18 -9.93
CA LEU A 95 1.90 7.72 -9.37
C LEU A 95 2.27 7.06 -8.04
N ALA A 96 1.32 6.79 -7.17
CA ALA A 96 1.56 6.05 -5.93
C ALA A 96 2.04 4.60 -6.20
N ASN A 97 1.57 3.98 -7.28
CA ASN A 97 1.97 2.64 -7.70
C ASN A 97 3.34 2.58 -8.40
N THR A 98 4.11 3.67 -8.42
CA THR A 98 5.53 3.64 -8.83
C THR A 98 6.47 3.01 -7.80
N GLY A 99 5.97 2.61 -6.64
CA GLY A 99 6.72 1.93 -5.57
C GLY A 99 7.64 0.80 -6.04
N PRO A 100 7.23 -0.11 -6.94
CA PRO A 100 8.09 -1.17 -7.46
C PRO A 100 9.31 -0.64 -8.24
N ILE A 101 9.18 0.48 -8.93
CA ILE A 101 10.29 1.14 -9.64
C ILE A 101 11.32 1.62 -8.61
N PHE A 102 10.84 2.33 -7.57
CA PHE A 102 11.71 2.80 -6.50
C PHE A 102 12.37 1.66 -5.72
N THR A 103 11.63 0.58 -5.38
CA THR A 103 12.25 -0.57 -4.71
C THR A 103 13.29 -1.26 -5.58
N SER A 104 13.08 -1.37 -6.89
CA SER A 104 14.06 -1.92 -7.83
C SER A 104 15.33 -1.08 -7.87
N LEU A 105 15.19 0.25 -7.95
CA LEU A 105 16.30 1.20 -7.94
C LEU A 105 17.07 1.13 -6.62
N LEU A 106 16.37 1.23 -5.48
CA LEU A 106 16.96 1.19 -4.14
C LEU A 106 17.66 -0.16 -3.87
N SER A 107 17.11 -1.29 -4.36
CA SER A 107 17.75 -2.59 -4.27
C SER A 107 19.09 -2.60 -5.02
N ARG A 108 19.12 -2.06 -6.24
CA ARG A 108 20.39 -1.93 -7.02
C ARG A 108 21.40 -1.03 -6.32
N LEU A 109 20.98 0.13 -5.82
CA LEU A 109 21.85 1.04 -5.07
C LEU A 109 22.38 0.41 -3.77
N SER A 110 21.64 -0.54 -3.18
CA SER A 110 22.05 -1.32 -2.01
C SER A 110 22.92 -2.55 -2.38
N GLY A 111 23.37 -2.67 -3.63
CA GLY A 111 24.22 -3.77 -4.10
C GLY A 111 23.49 -5.09 -4.37
N GLN A 112 22.15 -5.11 -4.32
CA GLN A 112 21.37 -6.32 -4.61
C GLN A 112 21.19 -6.49 -6.13
N LYS A 113 21.35 -7.73 -6.62
CA LYS A 113 21.10 -8.04 -8.02
C LYS A 113 19.59 -8.14 -8.28
N VAL A 114 19.09 -7.28 -9.15
CA VAL A 114 17.70 -7.38 -9.66
C VAL A 114 17.77 -8.12 -11.01
N SER A 115 17.08 -9.26 -11.13
CA SER A 115 17.11 -10.07 -12.35
C SER A 115 16.47 -9.34 -13.53
N LYS A 116 16.93 -9.63 -14.74
CA LYS A 116 16.35 -9.07 -15.98
C LYS A 116 14.86 -9.40 -16.11
N SER A 117 14.46 -10.59 -15.67
CA SER A 117 13.04 -11.02 -15.67
C SER A 117 12.17 -10.17 -14.75
N VAL A 118 12.68 -9.77 -13.57
CA VAL A 118 11.97 -8.85 -12.66
C VAL A 118 11.81 -7.49 -13.33
N VAL A 119 12.86 -6.97 -13.94
CA VAL A 119 12.81 -5.68 -14.65
C VAL A 119 11.80 -5.72 -15.80
N LEU A 120 11.84 -6.78 -16.62
CA LEU A 120 10.89 -6.95 -17.74
C LEU A 120 9.44 -7.08 -17.22
N GLY A 121 9.22 -7.86 -16.15
CA GLY A 121 7.89 -7.98 -15.52
C GLY A 121 7.37 -6.63 -15.04
N LEU A 122 8.22 -5.79 -14.44
CA LEU A 122 7.86 -4.43 -14.04
C LEU A 122 7.48 -3.56 -15.25
N PHE A 123 8.26 -3.59 -16.33
CA PHE A 123 7.93 -2.85 -17.56
C PHE A 123 6.57 -3.25 -18.11
N ILE A 124 6.29 -4.56 -18.18
CA ILE A 124 5.00 -5.08 -18.66
C ILE A 124 3.86 -4.61 -17.74
N SER A 125 4.04 -4.69 -16.41
CA SER A 125 3.02 -4.23 -15.45
C SER A 125 2.78 -2.73 -15.56
N VAL A 126 3.83 -1.91 -15.63
CA VAL A 126 3.72 -0.44 -15.75
C VAL A 126 3.04 -0.05 -17.05
N PHE A 127 3.39 -0.71 -18.16
CA PHE A 127 2.71 -0.51 -19.43
C PHE A 127 1.21 -0.83 -19.33
N GLY A 128 0.88 -1.96 -18.70
CA GLY A 128 -0.51 -2.37 -18.47
C GLY A 128 -1.27 -1.37 -17.61
N ILE A 129 -0.68 -0.84 -16.52
CA ILE A 129 -1.37 0.12 -15.64
C ILE A 129 -1.56 1.49 -16.33
N ILE A 130 -0.64 1.90 -17.20
CA ILE A 130 -0.82 3.10 -18.03
C ILE A 130 -2.05 2.93 -18.92
N ILE A 131 -2.24 1.77 -19.55
CA ILE A 131 -3.43 1.48 -20.36
C ILE A 131 -4.69 1.52 -19.47
N VAL A 132 -4.69 0.86 -18.31
CA VAL A 132 -5.84 0.83 -17.39
C VAL A 132 -6.27 2.24 -17.00
N GLN A 133 -5.33 3.13 -16.74
CA GLN A 133 -5.60 4.49 -16.27
C GLN A 133 -5.84 5.50 -17.40
N TRP A 134 -5.66 5.09 -18.66
CA TRP A 134 -5.75 5.99 -19.81
C TRP A 134 -7.09 6.72 -19.92
N SER A 135 -8.20 6.03 -19.66
CA SER A 135 -9.54 6.61 -19.71
C SER A 135 -9.84 7.63 -18.61
N GLY A 136 -9.11 7.54 -17.47
CA GLY A 136 -9.22 8.48 -16.36
C GLY A 136 -8.25 9.67 -16.47
N TYR A 137 -7.35 9.65 -17.46
CA TYR A 137 -6.38 10.72 -17.68
C TYR A 137 -7.09 11.91 -18.36
N GLY A 138 -7.22 13.02 -17.66
CA GLY A 138 -7.86 14.23 -18.19
C GLY A 138 -9.30 14.49 -17.74
N ALA A 139 -9.96 13.52 -17.07
CA ALA A 139 -11.27 13.73 -16.48
C ALA A 139 -11.12 14.45 -15.13
N GLN A 140 -11.21 15.76 -15.13
CA GLN A 140 -11.22 16.71 -14.00
C GLN A 140 -9.93 16.86 -13.16
N GLY A 141 -9.36 18.06 -13.17
CA GLY A 141 -8.54 18.60 -12.10
C GLY A 141 -7.16 17.92 -11.94
N ASN A 142 -6.36 17.91 -12.99
CA ASN A 142 -4.97 17.46 -12.89
C ASN A 142 -4.15 18.49 -12.09
N ASN A 143 -4.15 18.34 -10.75
CA ASN A 143 -3.40 19.23 -9.86
C ASN A 143 -1.96 18.74 -9.73
N TYR A 144 -1.02 19.60 -10.08
CA TYR A 144 0.42 19.33 -10.01
C TYR A 144 0.85 18.83 -8.61
N TRP A 145 0.43 19.50 -7.56
CA TRP A 145 0.80 19.12 -6.19
C TRP A 145 0.22 17.78 -5.77
N GLY A 146 -1.02 17.46 -6.16
CA GLY A 146 -1.61 16.16 -5.92
C GLY A 146 -0.81 15.03 -6.59
N ASN A 147 -0.30 15.28 -7.80
CA ASN A 147 0.57 14.33 -8.51
C ASN A 147 1.93 14.18 -7.81
N VAL A 148 2.55 15.28 -7.36
CA VAL A 148 3.81 15.24 -6.61
C VAL A 148 3.64 14.46 -5.30
N PHE A 149 2.57 14.71 -4.54
CA PHE A 149 2.30 13.97 -3.30
C PHE A 149 2.12 12.48 -3.57
N SER A 150 1.39 12.12 -4.62
CA SER A 150 1.18 10.71 -4.99
C SER A 150 2.49 10.02 -5.40
N LEU A 151 3.35 10.69 -6.16
CA LEU A 151 4.68 10.16 -6.52
C LEU A 151 5.58 9.97 -5.29
N LEU A 152 5.61 10.95 -4.39
CA LEU A 152 6.35 10.86 -3.13
C LEU A 152 5.80 9.74 -2.24
N SER A 153 4.49 9.53 -2.25
CA SER A 153 3.85 8.37 -1.59
C SER A 153 4.42 7.04 -2.12
N GLY A 154 4.58 6.91 -3.45
CA GLY A 154 5.21 5.76 -4.08
C GLY A 154 6.65 5.53 -3.62
N PHE A 155 7.44 6.58 -3.44
CA PHE A 155 8.77 6.50 -2.85
C PHE A 155 8.73 6.07 -1.38
N CYS A 156 7.82 6.62 -0.58
CA CYS A 156 7.69 6.30 0.84
C CYS A 156 7.33 4.83 1.07
N ILE A 157 6.40 4.26 0.29
CA ILE A 157 6.07 2.82 0.42
C ILE A 157 7.25 1.94 0.00
N ALA A 158 8.04 2.35 -0.98
CA ALA A 158 9.25 1.64 -1.36
C ALA A 158 10.27 1.60 -0.22
N MET A 159 10.50 2.73 0.45
CA MET A 159 11.36 2.79 1.65
C MET A 159 10.83 1.89 2.76
N THR A 160 9.52 1.88 3.00
CA THR A 160 8.89 0.97 3.98
C THR A 160 9.22 -0.49 3.66
N TYR A 161 9.07 -0.94 2.43
CA TYR A 161 9.38 -2.32 2.04
C TYR A 161 10.88 -2.64 2.10
N MET A 162 11.76 -1.69 1.81
CA MET A 162 13.21 -1.86 1.96
C MET A 162 13.60 -2.07 3.44
N PHE A 163 13.01 -1.32 4.37
CA PHE A 163 13.21 -1.56 5.80
C PHE A 163 12.55 -2.87 6.25
N ALA A 164 11.32 -3.14 5.81
CA ALA A 164 10.60 -4.36 6.13
C ALA A 164 11.40 -5.61 5.77
N SER A 165 12.04 -5.65 4.60
CA SER A 165 12.84 -6.80 4.16
C SER A 165 14.03 -7.11 5.08
N LYS A 166 14.59 -6.09 5.74
CA LYS A 166 15.65 -6.25 6.74
C LYS A 166 15.10 -6.70 8.09
N ILE A 167 14.00 -6.10 8.54
CA ILE A 167 13.37 -6.36 9.83
C ILE A 167 12.73 -7.74 9.88
N ARG A 168 12.07 -8.15 8.80
CA ARG A 168 11.31 -9.40 8.72
C ARG A 168 12.17 -10.66 8.68
N LYS A 169 13.48 -10.54 8.61
CA LYS A 169 14.40 -11.68 8.71
C LYS A 169 14.31 -12.36 10.07
N ASP A 170 14.20 -11.59 11.14
CA ASP A 170 14.26 -12.04 12.53
C ASP A 170 13.10 -11.56 13.42
N THR A 171 12.25 -10.65 12.92
CA THR A 171 11.10 -10.12 13.64
C THR A 171 9.80 -10.75 13.14
N GLU A 172 8.94 -11.20 14.04
CA GLU A 172 7.63 -11.78 13.71
C GLU A 172 6.68 -10.76 13.05
N ASN A 173 5.79 -11.25 12.16
CA ASN A 173 4.93 -10.37 11.37
C ASN A 173 3.97 -9.53 12.23
N ILE A 174 3.38 -10.14 13.25
CA ILE A 174 2.42 -9.44 14.11
C ILE A 174 3.13 -8.36 14.92
N LEU A 175 4.30 -8.67 15.47
CA LEU A 175 5.12 -7.73 16.22
C LEU A 175 5.58 -6.55 15.35
N TYR A 176 6.03 -6.84 14.12
CA TYR A 176 6.38 -5.83 13.13
C TYR A 176 5.16 -4.97 12.78
N GLY A 177 4.05 -5.59 12.38
CA GLY A 177 2.84 -4.90 11.92
C GLY A 177 2.27 -3.95 12.97
N ARG A 178 2.06 -4.41 14.21
CA ARG A 178 1.53 -3.57 15.28
C ARG A 178 2.41 -2.34 15.55
N SER A 179 3.74 -2.54 15.56
CA SER A 179 4.68 -1.47 15.84
C SER A 179 4.77 -0.46 14.69
N VAL A 180 4.84 -0.94 13.44
CA VAL A 180 4.92 -0.08 12.26
C VAL A 180 3.63 0.72 12.07
N PHE A 181 2.46 0.10 12.24
CA PHE A 181 1.18 0.81 12.15
C PHE A 181 1.01 1.85 13.25
N PHE A 182 1.50 1.57 14.47
CA PHE A 182 1.50 2.56 15.54
C PHE A 182 2.37 3.77 15.20
N VAL A 183 3.61 3.54 14.78
CA VAL A 183 4.51 4.65 14.36
C VAL A 183 3.92 5.41 13.18
N ALA A 184 3.30 4.71 12.22
CA ALA A 184 2.63 5.35 11.10
C ALA A 184 1.46 6.25 11.57
N ALA A 185 0.64 5.78 12.51
CA ALA A 185 -0.44 6.59 13.10
C ALA A 185 0.13 7.85 13.79
N VAL A 186 1.18 7.71 14.60
CA VAL A 186 1.86 8.86 15.23
C VAL A 186 2.41 9.83 14.20
N THR A 187 3.03 9.34 13.13
CA THR A 187 3.52 10.19 12.02
C THR A 187 2.39 10.97 11.37
N ILE A 188 1.27 10.32 11.06
CA ILE A 188 0.10 10.98 10.46
C ILE A 188 -0.51 12.00 11.44
N LEU A 189 -0.58 11.68 12.73
CA LEU A 189 -1.02 12.61 13.77
C LEU A 189 -0.18 13.89 13.77
N LEU A 190 1.14 13.74 13.74
CA LEU A 190 2.06 14.90 13.69
C LEU A 190 1.83 15.73 12.42
N VAL A 191 1.73 15.09 11.25
CA VAL A 191 1.41 15.77 9.99
C VAL A 191 0.07 16.51 10.08
N THR A 192 -0.96 15.88 10.67
CA THR A 192 -2.28 16.47 10.82
C THR A 192 -2.22 17.73 11.70
N ILE A 193 -1.55 17.66 12.84
CA ILE A 193 -1.40 18.80 13.76
C ILE A 193 -0.63 19.94 13.07
N LEU A 194 0.49 19.63 12.42
CA LEU A 194 1.32 20.61 11.73
C LEU A 194 0.59 21.29 10.55
N SER A 195 -0.37 20.60 9.93
CA SER A 195 -1.22 21.17 8.88
C SER A 195 -2.45 21.93 9.42
N GLY A 196 -2.58 22.08 10.74
CA GLY A 196 -3.74 22.74 11.37
C GLY A 196 -5.02 21.90 11.32
N GLY A 197 -4.93 20.61 11.00
CA GLY A 197 -6.06 19.70 10.93
C GLY A 197 -6.42 19.09 12.30
N SER A 198 -7.54 18.35 12.33
CA SER A 198 -8.00 17.62 13.50
C SER A 198 -8.27 16.15 13.15
N ILE A 199 -7.84 15.24 14.03
CA ILE A 199 -8.14 13.81 13.91
C ILE A 199 -9.57 13.46 14.37
N PHE A 200 -10.30 14.42 14.94
CA PHE A 200 -11.67 14.23 15.48
C PHE A 200 -12.76 14.79 14.55
N SER A 201 -12.40 15.21 13.34
CA SER A 201 -13.35 15.72 12.33
C SER A 201 -14.06 14.58 11.62
N PHE A 202 -14.98 13.89 12.33
CA PHE A 202 -15.78 12.78 11.79
C PHE A 202 -17.08 12.60 12.60
N GLN A 203 -18.03 11.84 12.07
CA GLN A 203 -19.26 11.44 12.75
C GLN A 203 -19.12 10.03 13.34
N ASN A 204 -19.97 9.70 14.32
CA ASN A 204 -19.95 8.35 14.93
C ASN A 204 -20.21 7.23 13.93
N SER A 205 -20.98 7.50 12.88
CA SER A 205 -21.21 6.58 11.76
C SER A 205 -19.93 6.22 10.98
N ASP A 206 -18.90 7.08 11.02
CA ASP A 206 -17.67 6.87 10.27
C ASP A 206 -16.73 5.87 10.94
N ILE A 207 -16.95 5.58 12.24
CA ILE A 207 -16.10 4.65 13.02
C ILE A 207 -16.06 3.25 12.38
N VAL A 208 -17.17 2.80 11.81
CA VAL A 208 -17.21 1.49 11.10
C VAL A 208 -16.21 1.43 9.96
N TRP A 209 -16.00 2.54 9.26
CA TRP A 209 -15.04 2.62 8.15
C TRP A 209 -13.60 2.64 8.63
N PHE A 210 -13.32 3.24 9.79
CA PHE A 210 -12.00 3.18 10.41
C PHE A 210 -11.63 1.75 10.82
N ILE A 211 -12.59 1.02 11.40
CA ILE A 211 -12.45 -0.41 11.73
C ILE A 211 -12.24 -1.23 10.47
N PHE A 212 -13.07 -1.04 9.45
CA PHE A 212 -12.95 -1.73 8.17
C PHE A 212 -11.56 -1.49 7.54
N LEU A 213 -11.12 -0.23 7.43
CA LEU A 213 -9.82 0.13 6.87
C LEU A 213 -8.65 -0.41 7.70
N GLY A 214 -8.82 -0.52 9.02
CA GLY A 214 -7.84 -1.15 9.90
C GLY A 214 -7.73 -2.65 9.66
N ILE A 215 -8.84 -3.37 9.55
CA ILE A 215 -8.86 -4.82 9.40
C ILE A 215 -8.57 -5.23 7.96
N VAL A 216 -9.36 -4.76 6.99
CA VAL A 216 -9.32 -5.28 5.63
C VAL A 216 -8.08 -4.80 4.89
N PRO A 217 -7.92 -3.55 4.47
CA PRO A 217 -6.75 -3.18 3.68
C PRO A 217 -5.45 -3.08 4.49
N SER A 218 -5.51 -2.92 5.83
CA SER A 218 -4.28 -2.82 6.60
C SER A 218 -3.81 -4.18 7.13
N ILE A 219 -4.65 -4.95 7.83
CA ILE A 219 -4.22 -6.26 8.38
C ILE A 219 -4.25 -7.33 7.29
N LEU A 220 -5.37 -7.53 6.59
CA LEU A 220 -5.47 -8.53 5.53
C LEU A 220 -4.77 -8.11 4.24
N GLY A 221 -4.52 -6.80 4.05
CA GLY A 221 -3.74 -6.26 2.95
C GLY A 221 -2.27 -6.08 3.30
N HIS A 222 -1.89 -4.88 3.76
CA HIS A 222 -0.48 -4.51 3.98
C HIS A 222 0.29 -5.42 4.94
N ASN A 223 -0.33 -5.90 6.02
CA ASN A 223 0.37 -6.81 6.94
C ASN A 223 0.60 -8.20 6.33
N MET A 224 -0.28 -8.67 5.42
CA MET A 224 -0.03 -9.88 4.63
C MET A 224 1.06 -9.67 3.56
N LEU A 225 1.12 -8.50 2.91
CA LEU A 225 2.27 -8.14 2.07
C LEU A 225 3.57 -8.14 2.88
N ASN A 226 3.58 -7.57 4.07
CA ASN A 226 4.71 -7.60 5.00
C ASN A 226 5.08 -9.03 5.44
N TYR A 227 4.11 -9.94 5.53
CA TYR A 227 4.40 -11.37 5.75
C TYR A 227 5.17 -11.97 4.57
N CYS A 228 4.75 -11.66 3.35
CA CYS A 228 5.36 -12.19 2.14
C CYS A 228 6.78 -11.64 1.88
N ILE A 229 7.12 -10.46 2.41
CA ILE A 229 8.45 -9.85 2.22
C ILE A 229 9.58 -10.66 2.88
N LYS A 230 9.25 -11.60 3.76
CA LYS A 230 10.22 -12.58 4.27
C LYS A 230 10.66 -13.60 3.21
N TYR A 231 9.83 -13.83 2.22
CA TYR A 231 10.01 -14.89 1.22
C TYR A 231 10.25 -14.34 -0.20
N LEU A 232 9.93 -13.08 -0.41
CA LEU A 232 10.00 -12.40 -1.69
C LEU A 232 10.81 -11.11 -1.59
N SER A 233 11.39 -10.68 -2.70
CA SER A 233 12.08 -9.39 -2.76
C SER A 233 11.10 -8.22 -2.50
N PRO A 234 11.60 -7.08 -1.96
CA PRO A 234 10.80 -5.86 -1.80
C PRO A 234 10.08 -5.45 -3.09
N THR A 235 10.76 -5.58 -4.24
CA THR A 235 10.21 -5.24 -5.55
C THR A 235 9.03 -6.12 -5.94
N ALA A 236 9.10 -7.43 -5.66
CA ALA A 236 7.99 -8.33 -5.93
C ALA A 236 6.77 -8.03 -5.07
N VAL A 237 6.97 -7.76 -3.77
CA VAL A 237 5.86 -7.41 -2.90
C VAL A 237 5.26 -6.06 -3.29
N ALA A 238 6.09 -5.08 -3.62
CA ALA A 238 5.65 -3.77 -4.08
C ALA A 238 4.89 -3.82 -5.42
N SER A 239 5.10 -4.84 -6.26
CA SER A 239 4.39 -4.97 -7.54
C SER A 239 2.94 -5.45 -7.40
N ILE A 240 2.56 -6.06 -6.25
CA ILE A 240 1.20 -6.57 -6.06
C ILE A 240 0.13 -5.47 -6.15
N PRO A 241 0.29 -4.30 -5.51
CA PRO A 241 -0.68 -3.20 -5.63
C PRO A 241 -0.86 -2.63 -7.04
N LEU A 242 -0.01 -2.96 -8.02
CA LEU A 242 -0.26 -2.60 -9.42
C LEU A 242 -1.60 -3.18 -9.94
N GLY A 243 -2.10 -4.25 -9.34
CA GLY A 243 -3.42 -4.80 -9.64
C GLY A 243 -4.60 -4.05 -9.01
N GLU A 244 -4.37 -3.12 -8.09
CA GLU A 244 -5.44 -2.41 -7.35
C GLU A 244 -6.46 -1.73 -8.27
N PRO A 245 -6.08 -0.97 -9.31
CA PRO A 245 -7.07 -0.28 -10.13
C PRO A 245 -8.03 -1.23 -10.86
N ILE A 246 -7.55 -2.43 -11.20
CA ILE A 246 -8.37 -3.44 -11.87
C ILE A 246 -9.39 -4.02 -10.91
N ILE A 247 -8.94 -4.42 -9.70
CA ILE A 247 -9.83 -4.95 -8.67
C ILE A 247 -10.80 -3.88 -8.16
N ALA A 248 -10.32 -2.63 -7.99
CA ALA A 248 -11.18 -1.50 -7.62
C ALA A 248 -12.26 -1.23 -8.67
N SER A 249 -11.94 -1.31 -9.97
CA SER A 249 -12.94 -1.20 -11.05
C SER A 249 -14.00 -2.31 -10.96
N ALA A 250 -13.59 -3.54 -10.63
CA ALA A 250 -14.53 -4.63 -10.40
C ALA A 250 -15.42 -4.35 -9.17
N PHE A 251 -14.88 -3.84 -8.07
CA PHE A 251 -15.70 -3.43 -6.92
C PHE A 251 -16.70 -2.33 -7.28
N CYS A 252 -16.27 -1.31 -8.04
CA CYS A 252 -17.16 -0.25 -8.50
C CYS A 252 -18.29 -0.78 -9.38
N TYR A 253 -18.01 -1.76 -10.24
CA TYR A 253 -19.03 -2.41 -11.03
C TYR A 253 -20.09 -3.11 -10.18
N PHE A 254 -19.67 -3.90 -9.18
CA PHE A 254 -20.61 -4.66 -8.33
C PHE A 254 -21.32 -3.81 -7.28
N LEU A 255 -20.67 -2.78 -6.73
CA LEU A 255 -21.20 -2.00 -5.61
C LEU A 255 -21.95 -0.74 -6.08
N PHE A 256 -21.52 -0.12 -7.17
CA PHE A 256 -22.06 1.14 -7.68
C PHE A 256 -22.69 1.02 -9.07
N PHE A 257 -22.70 -0.19 -9.65
CA PHE A 257 -23.20 -0.45 -11.01
C PHE A 257 -22.50 0.41 -12.09
N GLU A 258 -21.25 0.77 -11.86
CA GLU A 258 -20.43 1.52 -12.82
C GLU A 258 -19.87 0.58 -13.88
N THR A 259 -19.87 0.99 -15.14
CA THR A 259 -19.30 0.20 -16.23
C THR A 259 -17.78 0.08 -16.09
N VAL A 260 -17.24 -1.14 -16.23
CA VAL A 260 -15.78 -1.34 -16.26
C VAL A 260 -15.22 -0.71 -17.54
N PRO A 261 -14.25 0.21 -17.44
CA PRO A 261 -13.65 0.82 -18.62
C PRO A 261 -12.99 -0.22 -19.54
N VAL A 262 -13.15 -0.08 -20.85
CA VAL A 262 -12.51 -0.97 -21.83
C VAL A 262 -10.99 -0.98 -21.66
N SER A 263 -10.39 0.15 -21.30
CA SER A 263 -8.96 0.26 -20.98
C SER A 263 -8.54 -0.64 -19.83
N ALA A 264 -9.40 -0.83 -18.80
CA ALA A 264 -9.12 -1.76 -17.70
C ALA A 264 -9.12 -3.21 -18.18
N LEU A 265 -10.03 -3.59 -19.09
CA LEU A 265 -10.07 -4.93 -19.68
C LEU A 265 -8.84 -5.22 -20.55
N ILE A 266 -8.38 -4.23 -21.34
CA ILE A 266 -7.19 -4.36 -22.18
C ILE A 266 -5.91 -4.38 -21.36
N GLY A 267 -5.79 -3.52 -20.35
CA GLY A 267 -4.58 -3.40 -19.53
C GLY A 267 -4.40 -4.52 -18.51
N ALA A 268 -5.48 -5.11 -18.00
CA ALA A 268 -5.44 -6.13 -16.96
C ALA A 268 -4.53 -7.34 -17.29
N PRO A 269 -4.57 -7.96 -18.48
CA PRO A 269 -3.67 -9.05 -18.83
C PRO A 269 -2.19 -8.69 -18.71
N PHE A 270 -1.80 -7.48 -19.13
CA PHE A 270 -0.41 -7.00 -19.00
C PHE A 270 0.00 -6.82 -17.54
N VAL A 271 -0.88 -6.20 -16.74
CA VAL A 271 -0.62 -5.99 -15.30
C VAL A 271 -0.41 -7.32 -14.59
N PHE A 272 -1.32 -8.27 -14.72
CA PHE A 272 -1.22 -9.56 -14.05
C PHE A 272 -0.08 -10.42 -14.58
N CYS A 273 0.18 -10.43 -15.88
CA CYS A 273 1.32 -11.13 -16.47
C CYS A 273 2.64 -10.59 -15.90
N GLY A 274 2.80 -9.27 -15.86
CA GLY A 274 4.00 -8.63 -15.32
C GLY A 274 4.18 -8.86 -13.82
N ILE A 275 3.10 -8.82 -13.01
CA ILE A 275 3.13 -9.16 -11.58
C ILE A 275 3.58 -10.61 -11.39
N ILE A 276 2.96 -11.56 -12.10
CA ILE A 276 3.30 -12.99 -12.00
C ILE A 276 4.76 -13.20 -12.36
N MET A 277 5.24 -12.58 -13.44
CA MET A 277 6.62 -12.66 -13.87
C MET A 277 7.59 -12.10 -12.83
N THR A 278 7.25 -10.96 -12.22
CA THR A 278 8.07 -10.32 -11.17
C THR A 278 8.12 -11.20 -9.92
N VAL A 279 6.98 -11.72 -9.47
CA VAL A 279 6.88 -12.56 -8.26
C VAL A 279 7.61 -13.88 -8.44
N ARG A 280 7.44 -14.56 -9.57
CA ARG A 280 8.10 -15.86 -9.84
C ARG A 280 9.62 -15.79 -9.86
N ASN A 281 10.18 -14.67 -10.28
CA ASN A 281 11.62 -14.50 -10.47
C ASN A 281 12.34 -13.74 -9.35
N SER A 282 11.68 -13.54 -8.19
CA SER A 282 12.19 -12.71 -7.09
C SER A 282 12.17 -13.40 -5.73
N MET A 283 12.28 -14.73 -5.73
CA MET A 283 12.45 -15.50 -4.49
C MET A 283 13.76 -15.11 -3.79
N VAL A 284 13.70 -14.94 -2.49
CA VAL A 284 14.89 -14.77 -1.63
C VAL A 284 15.31 -16.19 -1.21
N ASP A 285 16.55 -16.58 -1.56
CA ASP A 285 17.19 -17.83 -1.11
C ASP A 285 17.43 -17.83 0.39
#